data_2cf799911386c188e90325081b23e33e
#
_entry.id   2cf799911386c188e90325081b23e33e
#
_cell.length_a   1.000
_cell.length_b   1.000
_cell.length_c   1.000
_cell.angle_alpha   90.00
_cell.angle_beta   90.00
_cell.angle_gamma   90.00
#
_symmetry.space_group_name_H-M   'P 1'
#
loop_
_entity.id
_entity.type
_entity.pdbx_description
1 polymer ?
#
loop_
_entity_poly.entity_id
_entity_poly.type
_entity_poly.pdbx_seq_one_letter_code
_entity_poly.pdbx_strand_id
1 'polypeptide(L)'
;MKVNGIMIRRVLMEHIIVYGSQYGSTRRYAEKLSEQTGIPAVSYKDAPTLSDKDIIVYLGGLYAGGVLGLAKTLRSFSLQDGQKLILATVGLADPREPENQHNIRTSLQRQLPAELLDRAKIFHLRGGIDYQKLSFGHRTMMKLLYQSLQRTPFEKQTAENRAFLETYGKQVGFTDFGALVPIIQAIQRETI
;
A
#
# COMPACT_ATOMS: atom_id res chain seq x y z
N MET A 1 49.52 2.68 27.28
CA MET A 1 49.13 2.94 25.87
C MET A 1 47.60 2.69 25.77
N LYS A 2 46.80 3.75 25.72
CA LYS A 2 45.34 3.64 25.52
C LYS A 2 45.08 3.54 24.05
N VAL A 3 44.57 2.40 23.56
CA VAL A 3 44.08 2.19 22.21
C VAL A 3 42.63 2.71 22.19
N ASN A 4 42.39 3.77 21.41
CA ASN A 4 41.06 4.34 21.19
C ASN A 4 40.13 3.28 20.59
N GLY A 5 39.25 2.71 21.38
CA GLY A 5 38.16 1.88 20.94
C GLY A 5 37.11 2.75 20.22
N ILE A 6 37.23 2.90 18.91
CA ILE A 6 36.12 3.31 18.08
C ILE A 6 35.16 2.13 18.09
N MET A 7 34.13 2.23 18.93
CA MET A 7 32.98 1.35 18.86
C MET A 7 32.26 1.67 17.56
N ILE A 8 32.57 0.91 16.50
CA ILE A 8 31.76 0.88 15.29
C ILE A 8 30.42 0.35 15.75
N ARG A 9 29.50 1.26 16.07
CA ARG A 9 28.08 0.95 16.17
C ARG A 9 27.69 0.46 14.79
N ARG A 10 27.63 -0.85 14.59
CA ARG A 10 26.97 -1.45 13.44
C ARG A 10 25.52 -0.97 13.58
N VAL A 11 25.19 0.09 12.85
CA VAL A 11 23.81 0.60 12.77
C VAL A 11 23.05 -0.56 12.15
N LEU A 12 22.28 -1.28 12.97
CA LEU A 12 21.35 -2.28 12.48
C LEU A 12 20.35 -1.51 11.66
N MET A 13 20.37 -1.69 10.35
CA MET A 13 19.41 -1.08 9.45
C MET A 13 18.01 -1.51 9.90
N GLU A 14 17.20 -0.53 10.27
CA GLU A 14 15.84 -0.80 10.74
C GLU A 14 14.86 -0.59 9.60
N HIS A 15 14.20 -1.66 9.21
CA HIS A 15 13.19 -1.66 8.15
C HIS A 15 11.82 -1.95 8.73
N ILE A 16 10.77 -1.41 8.09
CA ILE A 16 9.40 -1.64 8.51
C ILE A 16 8.46 -1.77 7.31
N ILE A 17 7.50 -2.68 7.42
CA ILE A 17 6.35 -2.79 6.54
C ILE A 17 5.14 -2.24 7.30
N VAL A 18 4.52 -1.18 6.78
CA VAL A 18 3.27 -0.64 7.30
C VAL A 18 2.15 -0.96 6.32
N TYR A 19 1.00 -1.43 6.78
CA TYR A 19 -0.10 -1.72 5.88
C TYR A 19 -1.44 -1.13 6.31
N GLY A 20 -2.23 -0.69 5.31
CA GLY A 20 -3.63 -0.32 5.42
C GLY A 20 -4.51 -1.33 4.68
N SER A 21 -5.28 -2.14 5.40
CA SER A 21 -6.13 -3.18 4.83
C SER A 21 -7.54 -3.13 5.37
N GLN A 22 -8.54 -3.08 4.48
CA GLN A 22 -9.95 -3.11 4.84
C GLN A 22 -10.53 -4.52 4.70
N TYR A 23 -10.21 -5.22 3.60
CA TYR A 23 -10.83 -6.50 3.23
C TYR A 23 -9.83 -7.68 3.25
N GLY A 24 -8.65 -7.47 3.79
CA GLY A 24 -7.67 -8.52 4.06
C GLY A 24 -6.62 -8.74 2.97
N SER A 25 -6.86 -8.37 1.71
CA SER A 25 -5.88 -8.62 0.62
C SER A 25 -4.54 -7.93 0.87
N THR A 26 -4.55 -6.66 1.24
CA THR A 26 -3.33 -5.90 1.55
C THR A 26 -2.57 -6.49 2.74
N ARG A 27 -3.30 -6.90 3.79
CA ARG A 27 -2.71 -7.58 4.94
C ARG A 27 -2.00 -8.87 4.54
N ARG A 28 -2.62 -9.70 3.71
CA ARG A 28 -2.00 -10.95 3.20
C ARG A 28 -0.72 -10.68 2.42
N TYR A 29 -0.68 -9.62 1.61
CA TYR A 29 0.55 -9.21 0.93
C TYR A 29 1.62 -8.75 1.92
N ALA A 30 1.26 -7.94 2.92
CA ALA A 30 2.20 -7.46 3.93
C ALA A 30 2.77 -8.60 4.78
N GLU A 31 1.92 -9.55 5.21
CA GLU A 31 2.34 -10.73 5.94
C GLU A 31 3.27 -11.61 5.09
N LYS A 32 2.95 -11.81 3.79
CA LYS A 32 3.81 -12.59 2.89
C LYS A 32 5.14 -11.90 2.61
N LEU A 33 5.13 -10.58 2.43
CA LEU A 33 6.37 -9.80 2.26
C LEU A 33 7.23 -9.88 3.53
N SER A 34 6.63 -9.77 4.72
CA SER A 34 7.31 -9.92 6.00
C SER A 34 7.95 -11.31 6.14
N GLU A 35 7.22 -12.37 5.80
CA GLU A 35 7.74 -13.75 5.80
C GLU A 35 8.97 -13.91 4.89
N GLN A 36 8.95 -13.30 3.71
CA GLN A 36 10.01 -13.43 2.72
C GLN A 36 11.23 -12.54 2.97
N THR A 37 11.05 -11.43 3.69
CA THR A 37 12.13 -10.45 3.92
C THR A 37 12.65 -10.42 5.35
N GLY A 38 11.91 -11.01 6.31
CA GLY A 38 12.20 -10.88 7.73
C GLY A 38 11.85 -9.50 8.32
N ILE A 39 11.32 -8.56 7.53
CA ILE A 39 10.96 -7.21 7.97
C ILE A 39 9.62 -7.27 8.71
N PRO A 40 9.50 -6.69 9.92
CA PRO A 40 8.24 -6.70 10.66
C PRO A 40 7.14 -5.91 9.93
N ALA A 41 5.93 -6.50 9.88
CA ALA A 41 4.75 -5.87 9.29
C ALA A 41 3.75 -5.45 10.38
N VAL A 42 3.32 -4.18 10.36
CA VAL A 42 2.38 -3.60 11.31
C VAL A 42 1.24 -2.89 10.60
N SER A 43 0.07 -2.86 11.24
CA SER A 43 -1.05 -2.04 10.77
C SER A 43 -0.71 -0.56 10.85
N TYR A 44 -1.20 0.26 9.90
CA TYR A 44 -1.04 1.72 9.97
C TYR A 44 -1.63 2.35 11.24
N LYS A 45 -2.51 1.62 11.94
CA LYS A 45 -3.10 2.06 13.22
C LYS A 45 -2.09 1.97 14.37
N ASP A 46 -1.17 1.03 14.27
CA ASP A 46 -0.18 0.66 15.28
C ASP A 46 1.25 0.99 14.82
N ALA A 47 1.38 1.77 13.73
CA ALA A 47 2.68 2.14 13.18
C ALA A 47 3.47 2.98 14.19
N PRO A 48 4.72 2.61 14.49
CA PRO A 48 5.59 3.41 15.34
C PRO A 48 6.07 4.67 14.62
N THR A 49 6.93 5.46 15.28
CA THR A 49 7.68 6.52 14.61
C THR A 49 8.53 5.96 13.47
N LEU A 50 8.53 6.64 12.32
CA LEU A 50 9.22 6.20 11.11
C LEU A 50 10.57 6.89 10.88
N SER A 51 10.90 7.91 11.70
CA SER A 51 12.13 8.70 11.54
C SER A 51 13.43 7.93 11.81
N ASP A 52 13.34 6.79 12.50
CA ASP A 52 14.45 5.90 12.83
C ASP A 52 14.57 4.71 11.85
N LYS A 53 13.72 4.64 10.82
CA LYS A 53 13.70 3.54 9.87
C LYS A 53 14.45 3.87 8.59
N ASP A 54 15.32 2.97 8.12
CA ASP A 54 16.08 3.15 6.88
C ASP A 54 15.22 2.88 5.64
N ILE A 55 14.42 1.80 5.67
CA ILE A 55 13.49 1.46 4.59
C ILE A 55 12.07 1.35 5.17
N ILE A 56 11.19 2.15 4.60
CA ILE A 56 9.77 2.15 4.91
C ILE A 56 9.03 1.58 3.70
N VAL A 57 8.36 0.44 3.88
CA VAL A 57 7.47 -0.13 2.88
C VAL A 57 6.03 0.07 3.32
N TYR A 58 5.26 0.85 2.55
CA TYR A 58 3.84 1.06 2.82
C TYR A 58 3.00 0.30 1.80
N LEU A 59 2.15 -0.62 2.27
CA LEU A 59 1.15 -1.30 1.43
C LEU A 59 -0.24 -0.78 1.78
N GLY A 60 -0.96 -0.19 0.82
CA GLY A 60 -2.28 0.37 1.08
C GLY A 60 -3.35 -0.14 0.12
N GLY A 61 -4.48 -0.62 0.67
CA GLY A 61 -5.65 -0.95 -0.12
C GLY A 61 -6.30 0.32 -0.69
N LEU A 62 -6.69 0.28 -1.97
CA LEU A 62 -7.52 1.32 -2.57
C LEU A 62 -8.91 1.27 -1.93
N TYR A 63 -9.32 2.37 -1.32
CA TYR A 63 -10.55 2.48 -0.57
C TYR A 63 -11.09 3.90 -0.58
N ALA A 64 -12.38 4.05 -0.92
CA ALA A 64 -13.08 5.35 -0.92
C ALA A 64 -12.34 6.47 -1.68
N GLY A 65 -11.74 6.15 -2.82
CA GLY A 65 -11.01 7.10 -3.68
C GLY A 65 -9.61 7.48 -3.20
N GLY A 66 -9.08 6.77 -2.19
CA GLY A 66 -7.73 6.95 -1.67
C GLY A 66 -7.01 5.64 -1.36
N VAL A 67 -5.87 5.76 -0.72
CA VAL A 67 -5.08 4.65 -0.20
C VAL A 67 -5.24 4.61 1.31
N LEU A 68 -5.79 3.53 1.83
CA LEU A 68 -6.20 3.41 3.22
C LEU A 68 -5.03 3.64 4.19
N GLY A 69 -5.18 4.60 5.09
CA GLY A 69 -4.21 4.93 6.12
C GLY A 69 -3.00 5.75 5.65
N LEU A 70 -2.77 5.89 4.34
CA LEU A 70 -1.58 6.52 3.77
C LEU A 70 -1.38 7.95 4.28
N ALA A 71 -2.39 8.80 4.15
CA ALA A 71 -2.31 10.18 4.60
C ALA A 71 -2.10 10.31 6.11
N LYS A 72 -2.71 9.41 6.91
CA LYS A 72 -2.51 9.40 8.36
C LYS A 72 -1.07 9.07 8.72
N THR A 73 -0.43 8.18 7.97
CA THR A 73 0.92 7.69 8.26
C THR A 73 2.00 8.60 7.69
N LEU A 74 1.82 9.12 6.46
CA LEU A 74 2.91 9.72 5.69
C LEU A 74 2.69 11.18 5.27
N ARG A 75 1.51 11.79 5.45
CA ARG A 75 1.27 13.17 4.99
C ARG A 75 2.23 14.19 5.63
N SER A 76 2.54 14.03 6.91
CA SER A 76 3.42 14.92 7.65
C SER A 76 4.84 14.34 7.81
N PHE A 77 5.13 13.24 7.10
CA PHE A 77 6.43 12.59 7.16
C PHE A 77 7.36 13.18 6.11
N SER A 78 8.58 13.50 6.53
CA SER A 78 9.66 13.93 5.63
C SER A 78 10.75 12.88 5.64
N LEU A 79 11.13 12.39 4.46
CA LEU A 79 12.24 11.45 4.31
C LEU A 79 13.56 12.14 4.67
N GLN A 80 14.28 11.56 5.62
CA GLN A 80 15.65 11.95 5.94
C GLN A 80 16.62 11.54 4.82
N ASP A 81 17.84 12.07 4.86
CA ASP A 81 18.88 11.60 3.96
C ASP A 81 19.20 10.13 4.24
N GLY A 82 19.29 9.34 3.18
CA GLY A 82 19.51 7.89 3.27
C GLY A 82 18.23 7.06 3.45
N GLN A 83 17.14 7.62 3.97
CA GLN A 83 15.88 6.88 4.08
C GLN A 83 15.23 6.61 2.71
N LYS A 84 14.60 5.45 2.59
CA LYS A 84 13.93 5.00 1.38
C LYS A 84 12.45 4.71 1.64
N LEU A 85 11.61 5.09 0.68
CA LEU A 85 10.18 4.83 0.71
C LEU A 85 9.76 3.96 -0.48
N ILE A 86 9.10 2.87 -0.19
CA ILE A 86 8.47 1.99 -1.16
C ILE A 86 6.97 2.01 -0.89
N LEU A 87 6.17 2.37 -1.89
CA LEU A 87 4.72 2.39 -1.82
C LEU A 87 4.15 1.29 -2.69
N ALA A 88 3.25 0.48 -2.16
CA ALA A 88 2.49 -0.50 -2.93
C ALA A 88 0.99 -0.28 -2.73
N THR A 89 0.24 -0.04 -3.79
CA THR A 89 -1.22 0.03 -3.74
C THR A 89 -1.83 -1.32 -4.10
N VAL A 90 -2.96 -1.65 -3.48
CA VAL A 90 -3.68 -2.91 -3.73
C VAL A 90 -5.13 -2.58 -4.11
N GLY A 91 -5.51 -2.85 -5.36
CA GLY A 91 -6.84 -2.54 -5.90
C GLY A 91 -7.51 -3.75 -6.58
N LEU A 92 -8.74 -3.57 -7.07
CA LEU A 92 -9.47 -4.60 -7.82
C LEU A 92 -9.15 -4.52 -9.31
N ALA A 93 -8.98 -3.31 -9.86
CA ALA A 93 -8.66 -3.10 -11.27
C ALA A 93 -7.28 -3.64 -11.64
N ASP A 94 -7.08 -3.95 -12.91
CA ASP A 94 -5.79 -4.43 -13.41
C ASP A 94 -4.75 -3.29 -13.28
N PRO A 95 -3.65 -3.51 -12.55
CA PRO A 95 -2.61 -2.50 -12.37
C PRO A 95 -1.79 -2.24 -13.65
N ARG A 96 -1.95 -3.04 -14.70
CA ARG A 96 -1.28 -2.83 -15.99
C ARG A 96 -2.02 -1.86 -16.90
N GLU A 97 -3.29 -1.54 -16.60
CA GLU A 97 -4.08 -0.58 -17.37
C GLU A 97 -3.58 0.85 -17.13
N PRO A 98 -3.19 1.62 -18.19
CA PRO A 98 -2.66 2.97 -18.03
C PRO A 98 -3.62 3.93 -17.34
N GLU A 99 -4.94 3.81 -17.62
CA GLU A 99 -5.97 4.59 -16.95
C GLU A 99 -5.97 4.35 -15.45
N ASN A 100 -5.85 3.09 -15.02
CA ASN A 100 -5.82 2.74 -13.60
C ASN A 100 -4.58 3.32 -12.93
N GLN A 101 -3.40 3.18 -13.56
CA GLN A 101 -2.16 3.78 -13.05
C GLN A 101 -2.27 5.29 -12.90
N HIS A 102 -2.85 5.99 -13.89
CA HIS A 102 -3.08 7.43 -13.82
C HIS A 102 -3.99 7.81 -12.65
N ASN A 103 -5.11 7.10 -12.48
CA ASN A 103 -6.05 7.32 -11.39
C ASN A 103 -5.43 7.10 -10.01
N ILE A 104 -4.62 6.04 -9.87
CA ILE A 104 -3.88 5.77 -8.63
C ILE A 104 -2.86 6.88 -8.36
N ARG A 105 -2.09 7.31 -9.36
CA ARG A 105 -1.13 8.41 -9.21
C ARG A 105 -1.81 9.70 -8.75
N THR A 106 -2.93 10.06 -9.38
CA THR A 106 -3.75 11.23 -8.98
C THR A 106 -4.23 11.10 -7.54
N SER A 107 -4.65 9.92 -7.13
CA SER A 107 -5.07 9.66 -5.74
C SER A 107 -3.92 9.80 -4.74
N LEU A 108 -2.73 9.33 -5.08
CA LEU A 108 -1.52 9.49 -4.25
C LEU A 108 -1.13 10.96 -4.09
N GLN A 109 -1.17 11.74 -5.19
CA GLN A 109 -0.87 13.18 -5.18
C GLN A 109 -1.80 14.02 -4.30
N ARG A 110 -3.05 13.57 -4.11
CA ARG A 110 -3.99 14.22 -3.17
C ARG A 110 -3.69 13.91 -1.70
N GLN A 111 -2.96 12.85 -1.43
CA GLN A 111 -2.73 12.34 -0.08
C GLN A 111 -1.34 12.65 0.46
N LEU A 112 -0.34 12.77 -0.41
CA LEU A 112 1.06 12.95 -0.04
C LEU A 112 1.67 14.18 -0.74
N PRO A 113 2.67 14.82 -0.09
CA PRO A 113 3.48 15.85 -0.72
C PRO A 113 4.21 15.32 -1.97
N ALA A 114 4.36 16.18 -2.99
CA ALA A 114 5.04 15.83 -4.23
C ALA A 114 6.48 15.35 -3.99
N GLU A 115 7.22 16.04 -3.13
CA GLU A 115 8.60 15.66 -2.77
C GLU A 115 8.71 14.21 -2.25
N LEU A 116 7.74 13.78 -1.43
CA LEU A 116 7.72 12.43 -0.90
C LEU A 116 7.44 11.40 -2.00
N LEU A 117 6.51 11.74 -2.92
CA LEU A 117 6.16 10.88 -4.04
C LEU A 117 7.27 10.74 -5.08
N ASP A 118 8.03 11.81 -5.32
CA ASP A 118 9.12 11.81 -6.28
C ASP A 118 10.31 10.96 -5.81
N ARG A 119 10.46 10.80 -4.49
CA ARG A 119 11.48 9.95 -3.87
C ARG A 119 11.01 8.51 -3.62
N ALA A 120 9.71 8.24 -3.77
CA ALA A 120 9.13 6.92 -3.53
C ALA A 120 9.25 5.98 -4.74
N LYS A 121 9.57 4.71 -4.51
CA LYS A 121 9.35 3.64 -5.50
C LYS A 121 7.91 3.15 -5.37
N ILE A 122 7.13 3.23 -6.45
CA ILE A 122 5.70 2.94 -6.44
C ILE A 122 5.41 1.65 -7.21
N PHE A 123 4.64 0.77 -6.59
CA PHE A 123 4.18 -0.49 -7.16
C PHE A 123 2.65 -0.60 -7.05
N HIS A 124 2.05 -1.36 -7.94
CA HIS A 124 0.62 -1.60 -7.95
C HIS A 124 0.35 -3.11 -7.95
N LEU A 125 -0.46 -3.56 -7.01
CA LEU A 125 -0.82 -4.96 -6.82
C LEU A 125 -2.32 -5.14 -7.02
N ARG A 126 -2.73 -6.33 -7.44
CA ARG A 126 -4.13 -6.67 -7.56
C ARG A 126 -4.59 -7.45 -6.35
N GLY A 127 -5.70 -7.03 -5.75
CA GLY A 127 -6.29 -7.66 -4.57
C GLY A 127 -7.55 -8.43 -4.88
N GLY A 128 -8.39 -8.57 -3.88
CA GLY A 128 -9.69 -9.23 -4.00
C GLY A 128 -10.61 -8.82 -2.87
N ILE A 129 -11.86 -9.24 -2.99
CA ILE A 129 -12.88 -9.01 -1.99
C ILE A 129 -13.79 -10.24 -1.88
N ASP A 130 -14.15 -10.59 -0.66
CA ASP A 130 -15.15 -11.60 -0.35
C ASP A 130 -16.35 -10.93 0.31
N TYR A 131 -17.40 -10.71 -0.45
CA TYR A 131 -18.62 -10.05 0.04
C TYR A 131 -19.33 -10.85 1.12
N GLN A 132 -19.14 -12.17 1.19
CA GLN A 132 -19.78 -13.01 2.19
C GLN A 132 -19.18 -12.79 3.57
N LYS A 133 -17.89 -12.41 3.64
CA LYS A 133 -17.16 -12.13 4.88
C LYS A 133 -17.29 -10.70 5.38
N LEU A 134 -17.98 -9.83 4.64
CA LEU A 134 -18.18 -8.45 5.07
C LEU A 134 -19.13 -8.37 6.25
N SER A 135 -18.85 -7.50 7.22
CA SER A 135 -19.78 -7.15 8.28
C SER A 135 -21.05 -6.49 7.70
N PHE A 136 -22.13 -6.52 8.47
CA PHE A 136 -23.40 -5.91 8.06
C PHE A 136 -23.24 -4.43 7.64
N GLY A 137 -22.51 -3.63 8.43
CA GLY A 137 -22.25 -2.23 8.11
C GLY A 137 -21.48 -2.05 6.79
N HIS A 138 -20.45 -2.89 6.55
CA HIS A 138 -19.72 -2.84 5.29
C HIS A 138 -20.57 -3.28 4.09
N ARG A 139 -21.42 -4.29 4.23
CA ARG A 139 -22.35 -4.68 3.16
C ARG A 139 -23.30 -3.55 2.79
N THR A 140 -23.85 -2.85 3.78
CA THR A 140 -24.74 -1.70 3.56
C THR A 140 -24.01 -0.58 2.84
N MET A 141 -22.82 -0.22 3.30
CA MET A 141 -21.99 0.81 2.65
C MET A 141 -21.64 0.44 1.20
N MET A 142 -21.24 -0.82 0.94
CA MET A 142 -20.92 -1.30 -0.40
C MET A 142 -22.16 -1.29 -1.32
N LYS A 143 -23.36 -1.59 -0.77
CA LYS A 143 -24.62 -1.49 -1.50
C LYS A 143 -24.93 -0.04 -1.92
N LEU A 144 -24.74 0.91 -1.02
CA LEU A 144 -24.94 2.33 -1.33
C LEU A 144 -23.93 2.83 -2.38
N LEU A 145 -22.67 2.43 -2.25
CA LEU A 145 -21.65 2.74 -3.25
C LEU A 145 -22.01 2.14 -4.62
N TYR A 146 -22.40 0.88 -4.67
CA TYR A 146 -22.86 0.22 -5.90
C TYR A 146 -24.00 0.98 -6.57
N GLN A 147 -25.03 1.35 -5.82
CA GLN A 147 -26.16 2.12 -6.34
C GLN A 147 -25.76 3.52 -6.84
N SER A 148 -24.83 4.17 -6.17
CA SER A 148 -24.26 5.45 -6.58
C SER A 148 -23.51 5.33 -7.90
N LEU A 149 -22.63 4.32 -8.00
CA LEU A 149 -21.80 4.09 -9.20
C LEU A 149 -22.62 3.67 -10.41
N GLN A 150 -23.71 2.90 -10.23
CA GLN A 150 -24.65 2.57 -11.30
C GLN A 150 -25.29 3.79 -11.94
N ARG A 151 -25.48 4.89 -11.19
CA ARG A 151 -26.03 6.14 -11.69
C ARG A 151 -24.96 7.05 -12.31
N THR A 152 -23.68 6.71 -12.15
CA THR A 152 -22.57 7.48 -12.71
C THR A 152 -22.38 7.08 -14.17
N PRO A 153 -22.38 8.03 -15.13
CA PRO A 153 -22.09 7.73 -16.52
C PRO A 153 -20.77 6.98 -16.69
N PHE A 154 -20.72 6.05 -17.63
CA PHE A 154 -19.55 5.18 -17.86
C PHE A 154 -18.27 5.99 -18.05
N GLU A 155 -18.32 7.10 -18.77
CA GLU A 155 -17.17 7.98 -19.07
C GLU A 155 -16.61 8.67 -17.82
N LYS A 156 -17.39 8.70 -16.74
CA LYS A 156 -16.97 9.26 -15.43
C LYS A 156 -16.55 8.20 -14.42
N GLN A 157 -16.70 6.93 -14.76
CA GLN A 157 -16.28 5.83 -13.90
C GLN A 157 -14.79 5.57 -14.08
N THR A 158 -14.05 5.49 -12.99
CA THR A 158 -12.64 5.04 -13.00
C THR A 158 -12.55 3.53 -13.25
N ALA A 159 -11.38 3.04 -13.67
CA ALA A 159 -11.13 1.60 -13.80
C ALA A 159 -11.45 0.82 -12.52
N GLU A 160 -11.14 1.38 -11.34
CA GLU A 160 -11.48 0.76 -10.05
C GLU A 160 -13.00 0.73 -9.82
N ASN A 161 -13.75 1.78 -10.21
CA ASN A 161 -15.21 1.80 -10.12
C ASN A 161 -15.83 0.72 -11.01
N ARG A 162 -15.34 0.56 -12.22
CA ARG A 162 -15.81 -0.49 -13.15
C ARG A 162 -15.52 -1.89 -12.61
N ALA A 163 -14.30 -2.13 -12.16
CA ALA A 163 -13.92 -3.40 -11.54
C ALA A 163 -14.77 -3.71 -10.29
N PHE A 164 -15.10 -2.68 -9.49
CA PHE A 164 -16.02 -2.82 -8.37
C PHE A 164 -17.43 -3.23 -8.82
N LEU A 165 -18.01 -2.55 -9.83
CA LEU A 165 -19.34 -2.87 -10.36
C LEU A 165 -19.41 -4.29 -10.90
N GLU A 166 -18.39 -4.75 -11.62
CA GLU A 166 -18.30 -6.10 -12.20
C GLU A 166 -18.20 -7.20 -11.15
N THR A 167 -17.54 -6.89 -10.03
CA THR A 167 -17.24 -7.86 -8.97
C THR A 167 -18.22 -7.80 -7.80
N TYR A 168 -19.14 -6.83 -7.79
CA TYR A 168 -20.08 -6.64 -6.69
C TYR A 168 -20.91 -7.90 -6.39
N GLY A 169 -20.98 -8.24 -5.11
CA GLY A 169 -21.69 -9.43 -4.62
C GLY A 169 -20.97 -10.77 -4.87
N LYS A 170 -19.84 -10.77 -5.56
CA LYS A 170 -19.07 -11.98 -5.89
C LYS A 170 -17.90 -12.15 -4.90
N GLN A 171 -17.40 -13.37 -4.81
CA GLN A 171 -16.08 -13.63 -4.23
C GLN A 171 -15.06 -13.55 -5.36
N VAL A 172 -14.15 -12.60 -5.28
CA VAL A 172 -13.06 -12.47 -6.25
C VAL A 172 -11.71 -12.38 -5.54
N GLY A 173 -10.71 -13.06 -6.10
CA GLY A 173 -9.37 -13.09 -5.55
C GLY A 173 -8.34 -13.05 -6.66
N PHE A 174 -7.71 -11.89 -6.86
CA PHE A 174 -6.64 -11.68 -7.83
C PHE A 174 -5.27 -11.56 -7.14
N THR A 175 -5.20 -11.98 -5.87
CA THR A 175 -3.94 -11.92 -5.10
C THR A 175 -2.91 -12.85 -5.73
N ASP A 176 -1.81 -12.29 -6.20
CA ASP A 176 -0.65 -12.99 -6.73
C ASP A 176 0.60 -12.59 -5.95
N PHE A 177 1.14 -13.52 -5.15
CA PHE A 177 2.35 -13.25 -4.37
C PHE A 177 3.62 -13.17 -5.22
N GLY A 178 3.61 -13.68 -6.46
CA GLY A 178 4.69 -13.47 -7.41
C GLY A 178 4.90 -11.99 -7.74
N ALA A 179 3.84 -11.17 -7.66
CA ALA A 179 3.90 -9.72 -7.83
C ALA A 179 4.71 -9.00 -6.72
N LEU A 180 5.08 -9.68 -5.63
CA LEU A 180 5.98 -9.12 -4.61
C LEU A 180 7.46 -9.15 -5.02
N VAL A 181 7.85 -9.95 -6.01
CA VAL A 181 9.26 -10.09 -6.42
C VAL A 181 9.92 -8.75 -6.73
N PRO A 182 9.32 -7.83 -7.52
CA PRO A 182 9.92 -6.52 -7.78
C PRO A 182 10.08 -5.66 -6.52
N ILE A 183 9.17 -5.78 -5.54
CA ILE A 183 9.25 -5.06 -4.27
C ILE A 183 10.40 -5.60 -3.42
N ILE A 184 10.54 -6.92 -3.33
CA ILE A 184 11.66 -7.57 -2.63
C ILE A 184 12.99 -7.15 -3.23
N GLN A 185 13.11 -7.16 -4.55
CA GLN A 185 14.31 -6.71 -5.25
C GLN A 185 14.60 -5.23 -4.98
N ALA A 186 13.56 -4.38 -4.91
CA ALA A 186 13.73 -2.98 -4.56
C ALA A 186 14.27 -2.81 -3.14
N ILE A 187 13.77 -3.57 -2.16
CA ILE A 187 14.26 -3.58 -0.78
C ILE A 187 15.74 -4.01 -0.76
N GLN A 188 16.08 -5.12 -1.41
CA GLN A 188 17.44 -5.66 -1.42
C GLN A 188 18.47 -4.69 -2.01
N ARG A 189 18.10 -3.96 -3.10
CA ARG A 189 18.99 -2.97 -3.72
C ARG A 189 19.26 -1.74 -2.85
N GLU A 190 18.36 -1.42 -1.93
CA GLU A 190 18.53 -0.29 -1.01
C GLU A 190 19.28 -0.71 0.28
N THR A 191 19.48 -2.00 0.49
CA THR A 191 20.17 -2.55 1.67
C THR A 191 21.69 -2.72 1.41
N ILE A 192 22.16 -2.59 0.16
CA ILE A 192 23.57 -2.70 -0.24
C ILE A 192 24.22 -1.33 -0.24
#